data_6def498f5e3bb02a1367f39ca09982b7
#
_entry.id   6def498f5e3bb02a1367f39ca09982b7
#
_cell.length_a   1.000
_cell.length_b   1.000
_cell.length_c   1.000
_cell.angle_alpha   90.00
_cell.angle_beta   90.00
_cell.angle_gamma   90.00
#
_symmetry.space_group_name_H-M   'P 1'
#
loop_
_entity.id
_entity.type
_entity.pdbx_description
1 polymer ?
#
loop_
_entity_poly.entity_id
_entity_poly.type
_entity_poly.pdbx_seq_one_letter_code
_entity_poly.pdbx_strand_id
1 'polypeptide(L)'
;MSEKLLEVKNLRTEFKRDKTWVTAVNNVSFSINKGEILGLVGESGCGKSVTSLSVMRLLARNSKISNGEVILNGHDLLKEDTKGMRKVRGREVAMIFQEPMNSLNPCMRIEKQLTEAILLHNDFSKEQAHQRAVDVLKSVGIPEPEMTLKSYPHQLSGGMCQRVMIAM
;
A
#
# COMPACT_ATOMS: atom_id res chain seq x y z
N MET A 1 21.11 5.23 -19.17
CA MET A 1 20.86 4.22 -18.12
C MET A 1 19.49 4.51 -17.55
N SER A 2 18.60 3.53 -17.44
CA SER A 2 17.29 3.73 -16.83
C SER A 2 17.47 4.05 -15.35
N GLU A 3 16.76 5.08 -14.86
CA GLU A 3 16.82 5.52 -13.47
C GLU A 3 16.09 4.50 -12.59
N LYS A 4 16.79 3.90 -11.62
CA LYS A 4 16.18 2.95 -10.67
C LYS A 4 15.25 3.68 -9.73
N LEU A 5 14.00 3.23 -9.68
CA LEU A 5 12.97 3.75 -8.77
C LEU A 5 12.99 3.02 -7.43
N LEU A 6 13.00 1.69 -7.46
CA LEU A 6 13.06 0.82 -6.29
C LEU A 6 14.21 -0.17 -6.44
N GLU A 7 14.99 -0.35 -5.38
CA GLU A 7 16.04 -1.36 -5.31
C GLU A 7 15.93 -2.10 -3.97
N VAL A 8 15.70 -3.40 -4.05
CA VAL A 8 15.68 -4.32 -2.91
C VAL A 8 16.95 -5.17 -2.96
N LYS A 9 17.72 -5.19 -1.88
CA LYS A 9 19.00 -5.92 -1.79
C LYS A 9 19.00 -6.87 -0.61
N ASN A 10 19.25 -8.13 -0.87
CA ASN A 10 19.48 -9.18 0.13
C ASN A 10 18.41 -9.20 1.24
N LEU A 11 17.15 -8.92 0.86
CA LEU A 11 16.03 -8.82 1.80
C LEU A 11 15.80 -10.17 2.48
N ARG A 12 15.82 -10.15 3.82
CA ARG A 12 15.47 -11.29 4.65
C ARG A 12 14.43 -10.91 5.68
N THR A 13 13.30 -11.65 5.66
CA THR A 13 12.19 -11.43 6.58
C THR A 13 11.88 -12.72 7.32
N GLU A 14 11.73 -12.62 8.64
CA GLU A 14 11.51 -13.73 9.54
C GLU A 14 10.29 -13.48 10.41
N PHE A 15 9.57 -14.57 10.73
CA PHE A 15 8.43 -14.57 11.65
C PHE A 15 8.77 -15.40 12.89
N LYS A 16 8.38 -14.88 14.05
CA LYS A 16 8.50 -15.62 15.31
C LYS A 16 7.37 -16.62 15.41
N ARG A 17 7.75 -17.89 15.48
CA ARG A 17 6.85 -19.02 15.74
C ARG A 17 7.30 -19.69 17.03
N ASP A 18 6.50 -19.58 18.07
CA ASP A 18 6.86 -20.00 19.42
C ASP A 18 8.17 -19.35 19.91
N LYS A 19 9.23 -20.13 20.10
CA LYS A 19 10.56 -19.65 20.52
C LYS A 19 11.57 -19.51 19.37
N THR A 20 11.17 -19.83 18.13
CA THR A 20 12.07 -19.84 16.97
C THR A 20 11.70 -18.80 15.93
N TRP A 21 12.67 -18.38 15.13
CA TRP A 21 12.46 -17.52 13.98
C TRP A 21 12.45 -18.35 12.71
N VAL A 22 11.38 -18.24 11.93
CA VAL A 22 11.21 -18.93 10.65
C VAL A 22 11.38 -17.93 9.52
N THR A 23 12.26 -18.21 8.59
CA THR A 23 12.52 -17.33 7.43
C THR A 23 11.42 -17.50 6.39
N ALA A 24 10.74 -16.41 6.04
CA ALA A 24 9.71 -16.34 5.00
C ALA A 24 10.21 -15.72 3.69
N VAL A 25 11.16 -14.80 3.78
CA VAL A 25 11.88 -14.23 2.62
C VAL A 25 13.37 -14.42 2.90
N ASN A 26 14.08 -15.03 1.98
CA ASN A 26 15.49 -15.37 2.18
C ASN A 26 16.36 -14.81 1.07
N ASN A 27 17.08 -13.74 1.38
CA ASN A 27 18.10 -13.12 0.51
C ASN A 27 17.58 -12.74 -0.90
N VAL A 28 16.42 -12.09 -0.94
CA VAL A 28 15.76 -11.69 -2.20
C VAL A 28 16.29 -10.33 -2.64
N SER A 29 16.70 -10.22 -3.92
CA SER A 29 17.15 -8.97 -4.52
C SER A 29 16.49 -8.76 -5.87
N PHE A 30 16.01 -7.54 -6.14
CA PHE A 30 15.46 -7.09 -7.42
C PHE A 30 15.48 -5.57 -7.49
N SER A 31 15.26 -5.03 -8.68
CA SER A 31 15.10 -3.59 -8.87
C SER A 31 13.98 -3.30 -9.86
N ILE A 32 13.38 -2.12 -9.76
CA ILE A 32 12.35 -1.60 -10.65
C ILE A 32 12.80 -0.21 -11.12
N ASN A 33 12.83 -0.01 -12.43
CA ASN A 33 13.14 1.28 -13.03
C ASN A 33 11.88 2.15 -13.13
N LYS A 34 12.04 3.45 -13.33
CA LYS A 34 10.88 4.34 -13.61
C LYS A 34 10.11 3.85 -14.84
N GLY A 35 8.78 3.73 -14.71
CA GLY A 35 7.87 3.27 -15.76
C GLY A 35 7.92 1.76 -16.03
N GLU A 36 8.66 0.98 -15.25
CA GLU A 36 8.77 -0.47 -15.39
C GLU A 36 7.65 -1.20 -14.61
N ILE A 37 7.20 -2.33 -15.17
CA ILE A 37 6.31 -3.28 -14.50
C ILE A 37 7.11 -4.55 -14.23
N LEU A 38 7.28 -4.90 -12.96
CA LEU A 38 7.94 -6.13 -12.52
C LEU A 38 6.91 -7.16 -12.05
N GLY A 39 6.89 -8.33 -12.67
CA GLY A 39 6.08 -9.47 -12.23
C GLY A 39 6.82 -10.32 -11.19
N LEU A 40 6.26 -10.43 -9.98
CA LEU A 40 6.75 -11.34 -8.94
C LEU A 40 5.90 -12.60 -8.94
N VAL A 41 6.42 -13.70 -9.51
CA VAL A 41 5.72 -14.97 -9.66
C VAL A 41 6.28 -16.05 -8.74
N GLY A 42 5.45 -17.04 -8.41
CA GLY A 42 5.82 -18.17 -7.57
C GLY A 42 4.59 -18.86 -6.99
N GLU A 43 4.76 -20.01 -6.35
CA GLU A 43 3.70 -20.79 -5.73
C GLU A 43 3.04 -20.09 -4.55
N SER A 44 1.87 -20.56 -4.12
CA SER A 44 1.22 -20.06 -2.91
C SER A 44 2.13 -20.32 -1.69
N GLY A 45 2.28 -19.30 -0.83
CA GLY A 45 3.12 -19.41 0.37
C GLY A 45 4.63 -19.18 0.15
N CYS A 46 5.12 -18.98 -1.07
CA CYS A 46 6.56 -18.76 -1.32
C CYS A 46 7.12 -17.38 -0.91
N GLY A 47 6.33 -16.52 -0.25
CA GLY A 47 6.81 -15.26 0.30
C GLY A 47 6.53 -14.01 -0.53
N LYS A 48 5.81 -14.07 -1.69
CA LYS A 48 5.52 -12.89 -2.54
C LYS A 48 4.87 -11.73 -1.77
N SER A 49 3.75 -12.01 -1.09
CA SER A 49 3.04 -10.99 -0.29
C SER A 49 3.89 -10.48 0.88
N VAL A 50 4.67 -11.37 1.51
CA VAL A 50 5.59 -10.98 2.57
C VAL A 50 6.69 -10.06 2.06
N THR A 51 7.20 -10.29 0.84
CA THR A 51 8.17 -9.40 0.19
C THR A 51 7.58 -8.00 -0.01
N SER A 52 6.36 -7.88 -0.58
CA SER A 52 5.70 -6.59 -0.75
C SER A 52 5.41 -5.89 0.59
N LEU A 53 4.91 -6.64 1.59
CA LEU A 53 4.70 -6.11 2.94
C LEU A 53 6.00 -5.68 3.62
N SER A 54 7.13 -6.35 3.32
CA SER A 54 8.45 -5.96 3.82
C SER A 54 8.91 -4.63 3.22
N VAL A 55 8.74 -4.46 1.90
CA VAL A 55 9.02 -3.18 1.22
C VAL A 55 8.22 -2.04 1.85
N MET A 56 6.93 -2.27 2.10
CA MET A 56 6.03 -1.29 2.73
C MET A 56 6.22 -1.16 4.25
N ARG A 57 7.02 -2.04 4.87
CA ARG A 57 7.16 -2.17 6.34
C ARG A 57 5.80 -2.30 7.05
N LEU A 58 4.89 -3.07 6.44
CA LEU A 58 3.55 -3.39 6.95
C LEU A 58 3.47 -4.82 7.52
N LEU A 59 4.57 -5.33 8.02
CA LEU A 59 4.67 -6.66 8.60
C LEU A 59 3.96 -6.73 9.97
N ALA A 60 3.49 -7.92 10.32
CA ALA A 60 2.90 -8.19 11.63
C ALA A 60 3.91 -8.00 12.79
N ARG A 61 3.44 -7.77 14.00
CA ARG A 61 4.29 -7.51 15.18
C ARG A 61 5.25 -8.67 15.54
N ASN A 62 4.88 -9.89 15.16
CA ASN A 62 5.70 -11.08 15.38
C ASN A 62 6.70 -11.33 14.25
N SER A 63 7.07 -10.32 13.48
CA SER A 63 8.02 -10.40 12.38
C SER A 63 9.13 -9.37 12.50
N LYS A 64 10.20 -9.59 11.77
CA LYS A 64 11.31 -8.64 11.62
C LYS A 64 11.94 -8.78 10.23
N ILE A 65 12.46 -7.69 9.72
CA ILE A 65 13.42 -7.70 8.62
C ILE A 65 14.79 -7.84 9.26
N SER A 66 15.42 -9.00 9.07
CA SER A 66 16.68 -9.33 9.73
C SER A 66 17.91 -8.97 8.91
N ASN A 67 17.75 -8.75 7.61
CA ASN A 67 18.82 -8.31 6.71
C ASN A 67 18.25 -7.64 5.46
N GLY A 68 19.09 -6.86 4.78
CA GLY A 68 18.82 -6.25 3.48
C GLY A 68 18.63 -4.75 3.52
N GLU A 69 18.38 -4.19 2.34
CA GLU A 69 18.10 -2.78 2.10
C GLU A 69 16.88 -2.67 1.18
N VAL A 70 16.08 -1.62 1.39
CA VAL A 70 14.96 -1.25 0.52
C VAL A 70 15.11 0.22 0.16
N ILE A 71 15.62 0.50 -1.02
CA ILE A 71 15.96 1.85 -1.48
C ILE A 71 14.88 2.31 -2.47
N LEU A 72 14.13 3.35 -2.12
CA LEU A 72 13.14 4.01 -2.97
C LEU A 72 13.62 5.43 -3.27
N ASN A 73 13.75 5.79 -4.54
CA ASN A 73 14.26 7.12 -4.97
C ASN A 73 15.59 7.51 -4.26
N GLY A 74 16.48 6.55 -4.00
CA GLY A 74 17.74 6.79 -3.30
C GLY A 74 17.67 6.81 -1.77
N HIS A 75 16.48 6.66 -1.16
CA HIS A 75 16.26 6.62 0.29
C HIS A 75 16.03 5.20 0.79
N ASP A 76 16.80 4.77 1.79
CA ASP A 76 16.62 3.45 2.42
C ASP A 76 15.43 3.48 3.39
N LEU A 77 14.33 2.86 2.98
CA LEU A 77 13.10 2.79 3.76
C LEU A 77 13.25 2.03 5.09
N LEU A 78 14.25 1.16 5.21
CA LEU A 78 14.48 0.39 6.44
C LEU A 78 15.08 1.26 7.54
N LYS A 79 15.73 2.37 7.20
CA LYS A 79 16.31 3.34 8.14
C LYS A 79 15.33 4.42 8.58
N GLU A 80 14.17 4.55 7.89
CA GLU A 80 13.16 5.53 8.24
C GLU A 80 12.49 5.21 9.59
N ASP A 81 12.14 6.25 10.35
CA ASP A 81 11.29 6.12 11.51
C ASP A 81 9.80 5.98 11.12
N THR A 82 8.92 5.84 12.10
CA THR A 82 7.48 5.73 11.85
C THR A 82 6.90 6.97 11.18
N LYS A 83 7.44 8.17 11.47
CA LYS A 83 6.97 9.43 10.88
C LYS A 83 7.43 9.55 9.43
N GLY A 84 8.68 9.16 9.13
CA GLY A 84 9.21 9.08 7.77
C GLY A 84 8.38 8.14 6.91
N MET A 85 8.12 6.92 7.38
CA MET A 85 7.30 5.96 6.64
C MET A 85 5.85 6.43 6.39
N ARG A 86 5.26 7.23 7.27
CA ARG A 86 3.92 7.83 7.03
C ARG A 86 3.94 8.81 5.86
N LYS A 87 5.02 9.55 5.65
CA LYS A 87 5.16 10.47 4.51
C LYS A 87 5.36 9.73 3.19
N VAL A 88 6.04 8.59 3.24
CA VAL A 88 6.33 7.75 2.06
C VAL A 88 5.09 6.98 1.60
N ARG A 89 4.38 6.33 2.56
CA ARG A 89 3.20 5.54 2.26
C ARG A 89 2.05 6.42 1.77
N GLY A 90 1.47 6.04 0.64
CA GLY A 90 0.37 6.76 -0.01
C GLY A 90 0.83 7.91 -0.93
N ARG A 91 2.03 8.44 -0.73
CA ARG A 91 2.58 9.51 -1.57
C ARG A 91 3.61 9.02 -2.59
N GLU A 92 4.59 8.24 -2.15
CA GLU A 92 5.68 7.74 -2.99
C GLU A 92 5.51 6.26 -3.35
N VAL A 93 4.90 5.48 -2.46
CA VAL A 93 4.59 4.07 -2.66
C VAL A 93 3.23 3.75 -2.06
N ALA A 94 2.41 3.02 -2.79
CA ALA A 94 1.11 2.55 -2.35
C ALA A 94 0.99 1.03 -2.53
N MET A 95 0.05 0.41 -1.84
CA MET A 95 -0.22 -1.01 -1.95
C MET A 95 -1.72 -1.25 -2.11
N ILE A 96 -2.08 -2.03 -3.14
CA ILE A 96 -3.43 -2.52 -3.35
C ILE A 96 -3.51 -3.93 -2.77
N PHE A 97 -4.36 -4.12 -1.76
CA PHE A 97 -4.52 -5.42 -1.09
C PHE A 97 -5.43 -6.34 -1.91
N GLN A 98 -5.21 -7.64 -1.75
CA GLN A 98 -5.95 -8.68 -2.48
C GLN A 98 -7.45 -8.73 -2.09
N GLU A 99 -7.80 -8.36 -0.85
CA GLU A 99 -9.16 -8.37 -0.33
C GLU A 99 -9.66 -6.95 -0.07
N PRO A 100 -10.35 -6.32 -1.05
CA PRO A 100 -10.75 -4.91 -0.95
C PRO A 100 -11.76 -4.64 0.17
N MET A 101 -12.63 -5.61 0.48
CA MET A 101 -13.63 -5.48 1.55
C MET A 101 -12.98 -5.34 2.93
N ASN A 102 -11.84 -6.00 3.16
CA ASN A 102 -11.12 -5.94 4.44
C ASN A 102 -10.23 -4.67 4.56
N SER A 103 -10.05 -3.96 3.46
CA SER A 103 -9.22 -2.74 3.42
C SER A 103 -9.99 -1.47 3.75
N LEU A 104 -11.33 -1.51 3.59
CA LEU A 104 -12.22 -0.41 3.91
C LEU A 104 -12.80 -0.58 5.32
N ASN A 105 -12.88 0.51 6.08
CA ASN A 105 -13.52 0.49 7.40
C ASN A 105 -15.06 0.42 7.22
N PRO A 106 -15.72 -0.69 7.63
CA PRO A 106 -17.15 -0.88 7.41
C PRO A 106 -18.04 0.12 8.16
N CYS A 107 -17.54 0.72 9.22
CA CYS A 107 -18.25 1.68 10.06
C CYS A 107 -18.09 3.14 9.61
N MET A 108 -17.34 3.39 8.54
CA MET A 108 -17.08 4.73 8.02
C MET A 108 -17.59 4.87 6.59
N ARG A 109 -18.19 6.03 6.28
CA ARG A 109 -18.57 6.37 4.91
C ARG A 109 -17.33 6.47 4.02
N ILE A 110 -17.51 6.18 2.73
CA ILE A 110 -16.44 6.24 1.72
C ILE A 110 -15.81 7.64 1.68
N GLU A 111 -16.62 8.70 1.75
CA GLU A 111 -16.15 10.08 1.77
C GLU A 111 -15.09 10.32 2.85
N LYS A 112 -15.39 9.89 4.08
CA LYS A 112 -14.48 10.12 5.20
C LYS A 112 -13.15 9.40 5.01
N GLN A 113 -13.18 8.17 4.48
CA GLN A 113 -11.97 7.38 4.23
C GLN A 113 -11.11 7.99 3.13
N LEU A 114 -11.72 8.41 2.01
CA LEU A 114 -11.02 9.08 0.91
C LEU A 114 -10.47 10.45 1.32
N THR A 115 -11.29 11.28 1.95
CA THR A 115 -10.87 12.64 2.35
C THR A 115 -9.79 12.62 3.42
N GLU A 116 -9.79 11.63 4.33
CA GLU A 116 -8.72 11.44 5.31
C GLU A 116 -7.37 11.16 4.62
N ALA A 117 -7.36 10.25 3.63
CA ALA A 117 -6.15 9.96 2.85
C ALA A 117 -5.67 11.18 2.04
N ILE A 118 -6.60 11.91 1.42
CA ILE A 118 -6.29 13.12 0.63
C ILE A 118 -5.68 14.21 1.52
N LEU A 119 -6.30 14.50 2.67
CA LEU A 119 -5.85 15.54 3.60
C LEU A 119 -4.54 15.19 4.32
N LEU A 120 -4.21 13.90 4.44
CA LEU A 120 -2.94 13.48 5.03
C LEU A 120 -1.72 13.92 4.21
N HIS A 121 -1.89 14.04 2.89
CA HIS A 121 -0.80 14.29 1.94
C HIS A 121 -0.89 15.63 1.21
N ASN A 122 -1.95 16.42 1.45
CA ASN A 122 -2.19 17.69 0.77
C ASN A 122 -2.77 18.72 1.73
N ASP A 123 -2.36 19.97 1.57
CA ASP A 123 -2.91 21.12 2.31
C ASP A 123 -4.20 21.62 1.66
N PHE A 124 -5.20 20.76 1.55
CA PHE A 124 -6.50 21.09 0.95
C PHE A 124 -7.51 21.53 2.01
N SER A 125 -8.45 22.42 1.63
CA SER A 125 -9.67 22.63 2.40
C SER A 125 -10.56 21.38 2.35
N LYS A 126 -11.57 21.33 3.23
CA LYS A 126 -12.54 20.21 3.21
C LYS A 126 -13.29 20.12 1.88
N GLU A 127 -13.64 21.26 1.29
CA GLU A 127 -14.32 21.38 0.00
C GLU A 127 -13.42 20.88 -1.13
N GLN A 128 -12.15 21.25 -1.11
CA GLN A 128 -11.15 20.78 -2.09
C GLN A 128 -10.92 19.26 -1.96
N ALA A 129 -10.84 18.74 -0.74
CA ALA A 129 -10.70 17.31 -0.50
C ALA A 129 -11.94 16.52 -0.96
N HIS A 130 -13.15 17.06 -0.72
CA HIS A 130 -14.40 16.48 -1.24
C HIS A 130 -14.41 16.44 -2.78
N GLN A 131 -14.12 17.57 -3.43
CA GLN A 131 -14.06 17.62 -4.89
C GLN A 131 -13.02 16.65 -5.44
N ARG A 132 -11.83 16.59 -4.83
CA ARG A 132 -10.78 15.62 -5.21
C ARG A 132 -11.26 14.17 -5.05
N ALA A 133 -12.01 13.85 -3.98
CA ALA A 133 -12.60 12.53 -3.77
C ALA A 133 -13.59 12.17 -4.89
N VAL A 134 -14.43 13.12 -5.32
CA VAL A 134 -15.33 12.94 -6.48
C VAL A 134 -14.51 12.62 -7.74
N ASP A 135 -13.46 13.39 -8.00
CA ASP A 135 -12.66 13.25 -9.23
C ASP A 135 -11.90 11.92 -9.28
N VAL A 136 -11.34 11.46 -8.18
CA VAL A 136 -10.64 10.14 -8.14
C VAL A 136 -11.62 8.99 -8.30
N LEU A 137 -12.84 9.07 -7.74
CA LEU A 137 -13.87 8.07 -7.97
C LEU A 137 -14.32 8.01 -9.44
N LYS A 138 -14.45 9.17 -10.10
CA LYS A 138 -14.70 9.23 -11.55
C LYS A 138 -13.59 8.57 -12.35
N SER A 139 -12.32 8.84 -12.00
CA SER A 139 -11.16 8.30 -12.72
C SER A 139 -11.05 6.77 -12.66
N VAL A 140 -11.56 6.15 -11.59
CA VAL A 140 -11.63 4.69 -11.45
C VAL A 140 -12.95 4.10 -11.98
N GLY A 141 -13.79 4.92 -12.63
CA GLY A 141 -15.00 4.48 -13.30
C GLY A 141 -16.17 4.17 -12.36
N ILE A 142 -16.29 4.88 -11.24
CA ILE A 142 -17.50 4.86 -10.40
C ILE A 142 -18.56 5.76 -11.06
N PRO A 143 -19.75 5.24 -11.43
CA PRO A 143 -20.74 6.00 -12.21
C PRO A 143 -21.40 7.14 -11.44
N GLU A 144 -21.63 6.97 -10.14
CA GLU A 144 -22.30 7.94 -9.26
C GLU A 144 -21.42 8.28 -8.05
N PRO A 145 -20.34 9.08 -8.23
CA PRO A 145 -19.36 9.33 -7.19
C PRO A 145 -19.96 9.98 -5.94
N GLU A 146 -20.83 10.97 -6.12
CA GLU A 146 -21.49 11.70 -5.01
C GLU A 146 -22.35 10.78 -4.13
N MET A 147 -23.06 9.83 -4.74
CA MET A 147 -23.85 8.85 -4.00
C MET A 147 -22.95 7.82 -3.33
N THR A 148 -21.89 7.38 -4.03
CA THR A 148 -20.89 6.46 -3.49
C THR A 148 -20.16 7.05 -2.28
N LEU A 149 -19.81 8.34 -2.29
CA LEU A 149 -19.19 9.02 -1.16
C LEU A 149 -20.05 8.96 0.10
N LYS A 150 -21.37 9.07 -0.04
CA LYS A 150 -22.33 9.00 1.09
C LYS A 150 -22.57 7.58 1.60
N SER A 151 -22.19 6.58 0.83
CA SER A 151 -22.41 5.16 1.13
C SER A 151 -21.36 4.60 2.11
N TYR A 152 -21.71 3.48 2.73
CA TYR A 152 -20.79 2.63 3.51
C TYR A 152 -20.27 1.48 2.64
N PRO A 153 -19.11 0.88 2.96
CA PRO A 153 -18.56 -0.24 2.17
C PRO A 153 -19.53 -1.40 1.94
N HIS A 154 -20.32 -1.76 2.94
CA HIS A 154 -21.30 -2.86 2.84
C HIS A 154 -22.48 -2.58 1.88
N GLN A 155 -22.65 -1.34 1.45
CA GLN A 155 -23.66 -0.94 0.46
C GLN A 155 -23.15 -0.99 -0.98
N LEU A 156 -21.86 -1.29 -1.17
CA LEU A 156 -21.18 -1.35 -2.46
C LEU A 156 -20.95 -2.80 -2.89
N SER A 157 -20.90 -3.05 -4.19
CA SER A 157 -20.43 -4.34 -4.70
C SER A 157 -18.93 -4.51 -4.45
N GLY A 158 -18.44 -5.76 -4.46
CA GLY A 158 -17.01 -6.04 -4.30
C GLY A 158 -16.13 -5.31 -5.32
N GLY A 159 -16.60 -5.23 -6.57
CA GLY A 159 -15.89 -4.49 -7.63
C GLY A 159 -15.88 -2.96 -7.38
N MET A 160 -16.94 -2.39 -6.82
CA MET A 160 -16.93 -0.98 -6.41
C MET A 160 -15.99 -0.75 -5.23
N CYS A 161 -15.98 -1.62 -4.23
CA CYS A 161 -15.04 -1.53 -3.11
C CYS A 161 -13.59 -1.60 -3.58
N GLN A 162 -13.29 -2.45 -4.56
CA GLN A 162 -11.96 -2.52 -5.16
C GLN A 162 -11.57 -1.21 -5.86
N ARG A 163 -12.47 -0.61 -6.63
CA ARG A 163 -12.25 0.68 -7.28
C ARG A 163 -12.07 1.81 -6.27
N VAL A 164 -12.85 1.83 -5.20
CA VAL A 164 -12.68 2.78 -4.09
C VAL A 164 -11.32 2.62 -3.43
N MET A 165 -10.88 1.38 -3.15
CA MET A 165 -9.55 1.11 -2.60
C MET A 165 -8.43 1.58 -3.53
N ILE A 166 -8.60 1.44 -4.85
CA ILE A 166 -7.62 1.94 -5.84
C ILE A 166 -7.59 3.47 -5.86
N ALA A 167 -8.74 4.12 -5.59
CA ALA A 167 -8.87 5.57 -5.55
C ALA A 167 -8.28 6.21 -4.28
N MET A 168 -8.11 5.43 -3.21
CA MET A 168 -7.48 5.85 -1.95
C MET A 168 -5.96 5.94 -2.07
#